data_af5715979b3e6aa8457bb610c4b0d850
#
_entry.id   af5715979b3e6aa8457bb610c4b0d850
#
_cell.length_a   1.000
_cell.length_b   1.000
_cell.length_c   1.000
_cell.angle_alpha   90.00
_cell.angle_beta   90.00
_cell.angle_gamma   90.00
#
_symmetry.space_group_name_H-M   'P 1'
#
loop_
_entity.id
_entity.type
_entity.pdbx_description
1 polymer ?
#
loop_
_entity_poly.entity_id
_entity_poly.type
_entity_poly.pdbx_seq_one_letter_code
_entity_poly.pdbx_strand_id
1 'polypeptide(L)'
;MNEPFLRPSNNLKLLEHNFTHKHRKVLFWVRFGFVFGTVLFTLVNSVFGLLIPSDSVPCVKDYLLDWTEELNTYFRENEPERHTLLIVSSLLVDILLLHFLVKYLIWGNSWQEPFFIVSFFAFRYCIQQLFHLKYPEGFIWDYPGFPSFAIPYFESSDFFFSGHVGIVSFCALFNYKTKSKLMTVLSVLAVALEFFAMMVLRTHYTIDLVCGILFAHYFWILSGQVSAYVDAKTGY
;
A
#
# COMPACT_ATOMS: atom_id res chain seq x y z
N MET A 1 56.34 15.46 28.71
CA MET A 1 56.72 14.55 27.60
C MET A 1 55.65 14.66 26.55
N ASN A 2 55.96 15.37 25.46
CA ASN A 2 55.03 15.53 24.33
C ASN A 2 55.23 14.38 23.37
N GLU A 3 54.30 13.49 23.26
CA GLU A 3 54.30 12.47 22.21
C GLU A 3 54.17 13.15 20.84
N PRO A 4 55.01 12.80 19.85
CA PRO A 4 54.88 13.32 18.52
C PRO A 4 53.68 12.66 17.83
N PHE A 5 52.63 13.44 17.55
CA PHE A 5 51.51 13.09 16.66
C PHE A 5 52.09 12.59 15.33
N LEU A 6 52.04 11.29 15.09
CA LEU A 6 52.42 10.67 13.82
C LEU A 6 51.57 11.26 12.71
N ARG A 7 52.15 12.14 11.87
CA ARG A 7 51.50 12.62 10.64
C ARG A 7 51.25 11.40 9.75
N PRO A 8 50.02 11.16 9.29
CA PRO A 8 49.72 10.07 8.36
C PRO A 8 50.64 10.17 7.16
N SER A 9 51.29 9.06 6.77
CA SER A 9 52.21 9.02 5.64
C SER A 9 51.50 9.50 4.35
N ASN A 10 52.23 10.18 3.47
CA ASN A 10 51.73 10.65 2.19
C ASN A 10 51.05 9.52 1.37
N ASN A 11 51.47 8.27 1.57
CA ASN A 11 50.92 7.08 0.94
C ASN A 11 49.48 6.78 1.42
N LEU A 12 49.18 6.97 2.72
CA LEU A 12 47.81 6.81 3.24
C LEU A 12 46.83 7.83 2.66
N LYS A 13 47.26 9.09 2.58
CA LYS A 13 46.44 10.15 1.95
C LYS A 13 46.23 9.91 0.47
N LEU A 14 47.20 9.38 -0.27
CA LEU A 14 47.06 9.01 -1.67
C LEU A 14 46.13 7.80 -1.85
N LEU A 15 46.18 6.83 -0.96
CA LEU A 15 45.26 5.66 -0.98
C LEU A 15 43.82 6.10 -0.67
N GLU A 16 43.59 6.92 0.33
CA GLU A 16 42.27 7.49 0.64
C GLU A 16 41.75 8.32 -0.51
N HIS A 17 42.54 9.17 -1.14
CA HIS A 17 42.16 9.99 -2.29
C HIS A 17 41.78 9.12 -3.50
N ASN A 18 42.55 8.08 -3.80
CA ASN A 18 42.27 7.18 -4.90
C ASN A 18 41.03 6.32 -4.64
N PHE A 19 40.80 5.88 -3.39
CA PHE A 19 39.63 5.13 -2.99
C PHE A 19 38.37 5.97 -3.13
N THR A 20 38.38 7.21 -2.63
CA THR A 20 37.24 8.15 -2.74
C THR A 20 36.95 8.51 -4.19
N HIS A 21 37.98 8.72 -5.02
CA HIS A 21 37.82 9.03 -6.43
C HIS A 21 37.24 7.86 -7.23
N LYS A 22 37.70 6.63 -6.98
CA LYS A 22 37.15 5.40 -7.59
C LYS A 22 35.69 5.20 -7.17
N HIS A 23 35.37 5.41 -5.90
CA HIS A 23 34.02 5.27 -5.36
C HIS A 23 33.07 6.30 -5.97
N ARG A 24 33.49 7.56 -6.12
CA ARG A 24 32.71 8.60 -6.80
C ARG A 24 32.44 8.26 -8.28
N LYS A 25 33.41 7.70 -9.00
CA LYS A 25 33.19 7.24 -10.39
C LYS A 25 32.17 6.11 -10.48
N VAL A 26 32.23 5.11 -9.58
CA VAL A 26 31.28 4.03 -9.54
C VAL A 26 29.89 4.55 -9.24
N LEU A 27 29.73 5.42 -8.24
CA LEU A 27 28.43 6.05 -7.92
C LEU A 27 27.89 6.88 -9.07
N PHE A 28 28.72 7.60 -9.81
CA PHE A 28 28.31 8.36 -10.98
C PHE A 28 27.71 7.42 -12.05
N TRP A 29 28.39 6.32 -12.38
CA TRP A 29 27.91 5.39 -13.38
C TRP A 29 26.64 4.64 -12.96
N VAL A 30 26.52 4.31 -11.66
CA VAL A 30 25.29 3.71 -11.11
C VAL A 30 24.11 4.69 -11.25
N ARG A 31 24.30 5.96 -10.86
CA ARG A 31 23.27 7.00 -10.98
C ARG A 31 22.92 7.28 -12.45
N PHE A 32 23.95 7.37 -13.30
CA PHE A 32 23.75 7.56 -14.74
C PHE A 32 22.96 6.40 -15.34
N GLY A 33 23.32 5.16 -15.04
CA GLY A 33 22.60 3.97 -15.50
C GLY A 33 21.15 3.95 -15.04
N PHE A 34 20.89 4.34 -13.78
CA PHE A 34 19.54 4.45 -13.24
C PHE A 34 18.71 5.52 -13.99
N VAL A 35 19.25 6.73 -14.13
CA VAL A 35 18.55 7.83 -14.83
C VAL A 35 18.31 7.45 -16.31
N PHE A 36 19.35 6.95 -16.99
CA PHE A 36 19.22 6.53 -18.39
C PHE A 36 18.21 5.41 -18.56
N GLY A 37 18.25 4.39 -17.70
CA GLY A 37 17.30 3.28 -17.68
C GLY A 37 15.86 3.77 -17.47
N THR A 38 15.66 4.70 -16.52
CA THR A 38 14.34 5.31 -16.27
C THR A 38 13.83 6.07 -17.49
N VAL A 39 14.67 6.91 -18.09
CA VAL A 39 14.31 7.65 -19.31
C VAL A 39 13.96 6.71 -20.46
N LEU A 40 14.80 5.68 -20.69
CA LEU A 40 14.53 4.68 -21.73
C LEU A 40 13.22 3.94 -21.47
N PHE A 41 12.99 3.49 -20.24
CA PHE A 41 11.74 2.84 -19.84
C PHE A 41 10.52 3.74 -20.11
N THR A 42 10.60 5.02 -19.74
CA THR A 42 9.52 5.99 -19.97
C THR A 42 9.25 6.17 -21.45
N LEU A 43 10.30 6.31 -22.29
CA LEU A 43 10.16 6.46 -23.74
C LEU A 43 9.53 5.23 -24.37
N VAL A 44 9.97 4.03 -24.00
CA VAL A 44 9.41 2.77 -24.50
C VAL A 44 7.93 2.67 -24.15
N ASN A 45 7.55 2.94 -22.90
CA ASN A 45 6.14 2.90 -22.50
C ASN A 45 5.29 3.96 -23.21
N SER A 46 5.84 5.16 -23.46
CA SER A 46 5.14 6.19 -24.22
C SER A 46 4.87 5.75 -25.66
N VAL A 47 5.84 5.09 -26.31
CA VAL A 47 5.66 4.54 -27.66
C VAL A 47 4.60 3.43 -27.68
N PHE A 48 4.62 2.52 -26.70
CA PHE A 48 3.58 1.49 -26.58
C PHE A 48 2.19 2.09 -26.36
N GLY A 49 2.06 3.13 -25.53
CA GLY A 49 0.80 3.84 -25.32
C GLY A 49 0.24 4.46 -26.61
N LEU A 50 1.11 5.00 -27.47
CA LEU A 50 0.72 5.56 -28.79
C LEU A 50 0.27 4.50 -29.81
N LEU A 51 0.67 3.23 -29.62
CA LEU A 51 0.28 2.13 -30.52
C LEU A 51 -1.14 1.59 -30.24
N ILE A 52 -1.77 2.00 -29.15
CA ILE A 52 -3.12 1.58 -28.76
C ILE A 52 -4.10 2.67 -29.24
N PRO A 53 -4.94 2.41 -30.27
CA PRO A 53 -5.94 3.38 -30.69
C PRO A 53 -6.94 3.64 -29.58
N SER A 54 -7.20 4.92 -29.25
CA SER A 54 -8.12 5.32 -28.18
C SER A 54 -9.54 4.78 -28.39
N ASP A 55 -9.98 4.67 -29.65
CA ASP A 55 -11.32 4.22 -30.01
C ASP A 55 -11.54 2.71 -29.82
N SER A 56 -10.45 1.93 -29.70
CA SER A 56 -10.49 0.48 -29.52
C SER A 56 -10.49 0.05 -28.04
N VAL A 57 -10.25 1.01 -27.13
CA VAL A 57 -10.20 0.72 -25.69
C VAL A 57 -11.54 1.04 -25.06
N PRO A 58 -12.18 0.11 -24.31
CA PRO A 58 -13.36 0.42 -23.53
C PRO A 58 -13.04 1.51 -22.51
N CYS A 59 -14.04 2.19 -21.99
CA CYS A 59 -13.91 3.33 -21.07
C CYS A 59 -13.00 3.04 -19.87
N VAL A 60 -12.97 1.77 -19.40
CA VAL A 60 -12.02 1.25 -18.43
C VAL A 60 -11.54 -0.11 -18.92
N LYS A 61 -10.22 -0.30 -19.04
CA LYS A 61 -9.59 -1.57 -19.36
C LYS A 61 -8.60 -1.93 -18.27
N ASP A 62 -8.83 -3.05 -17.62
CA ASP A 62 -7.99 -3.54 -16.52
C ASP A 62 -7.48 -4.95 -16.85
N TYR A 63 -6.21 -5.02 -17.27
CA TYR A 63 -5.59 -6.27 -17.69
C TYR A 63 -5.44 -7.30 -16.57
N LEU A 64 -5.28 -6.86 -15.32
CA LEU A 64 -5.15 -7.79 -14.20
C LEU A 64 -6.49 -8.49 -13.92
N LEU A 65 -7.58 -7.76 -14.09
CA LEU A 65 -8.92 -8.36 -14.05
C LEU A 65 -9.10 -9.35 -15.21
N ASP A 66 -8.69 -9.02 -16.44
CA ASP A 66 -8.76 -9.95 -17.56
C ASP A 66 -7.98 -11.25 -17.30
N TRP A 67 -6.76 -11.14 -16.75
CA TRP A 67 -5.92 -12.30 -16.45
C TRP A 67 -6.51 -13.21 -15.34
N THR A 68 -7.40 -12.67 -14.54
CA THR A 68 -8.07 -13.39 -13.45
C THR A 68 -9.52 -13.79 -13.78
N GLU A 69 -9.92 -13.73 -15.06
CA GLU A 69 -11.28 -14.04 -15.52
C GLU A 69 -11.70 -15.46 -15.14
N GLU A 70 -10.83 -16.46 -15.33
CA GLU A 70 -11.12 -17.85 -14.98
C GLU A 70 -11.36 -18.02 -13.47
N LEU A 71 -10.59 -17.33 -12.63
CA LEU A 71 -10.77 -17.34 -11.18
C LEU A 71 -12.07 -16.64 -10.77
N ASN A 72 -12.41 -15.51 -11.40
CA ASN A 72 -13.67 -14.82 -11.14
C ASN A 72 -14.86 -15.73 -11.50
N THR A 73 -14.82 -16.36 -12.68
CA THR A 73 -15.84 -17.32 -13.11
C THR A 73 -15.97 -18.48 -12.12
N TYR A 74 -14.85 -19.04 -11.67
CA TYR A 74 -14.84 -20.09 -10.65
C TYR A 74 -15.56 -19.65 -9.36
N PHE A 75 -15.22 -18.49 -8.78
CA PHE A 75 -15.87 -18.01 -7.56
C PHE A 75 -17.34 -17.59 -7.79
N ARG A 76 -17.71 -17.21 -9.01
CA ARG A 76 -19.09 -16.91 -9.35
C ARG A 76 -19.96 -18.18 -9.39
N GLU A 77 -19.40 -19.30 -9.88
CA GLU A 77 -20.09 -20.56 -10.00
C GLU A 77 -20.07 -21.42 -8.72
N ASN A 78 -19.08 -21.20 -7.84
CA ASN A 78 -18.86 -21.99 -6.63
C ASN A 78 -19.11 -21.13 -5.38
N GLU A 79 -20.37 -21.10 -4.93
CA GLU A 79 -20.82 -20.28 -3.79
C GLU A 79 -20.11 -20.64 -2.47
N PRO A 80 -19.90 -21.93 -2.08
CA PRO A 80 -19.23 -22.24 -0.82
C PRO A 80 -17.80 -21.71 -0.74
N GLU A 81 -17.03 -21.80 -1.84
CA GLU A 81 -15.64 -21.32 -1.93
C GLU A 81 -15.60 -19.79 -1.91
N ARG A 82 -16.54 -19.14 -2.58
CA ARG A 82 -16.72 -17.70 -2.55
C ARG A 82 -17.02 -17.20 -1.14
N HIS A 83 -18.00 -17.80 -0.47
CA HIS A 83 -18.33 -17.45 0.92
C HIS A 83 -17.15 -17.71 1.87
N THR A 84 -16.41 -18.80 1.67
CA THR A 84 -15.20 -19.07 2.44
C THR A 84 -14.16 -17.96 2.26
N LEU A 85 -13.91 -17.53 1.03
CA LEU A 85 -12.98 -16.42 0.75
C LEU A 85 -13.43 -15.12 1.42
N LEU A 86 -14.71 -14.76 1.30
CA LEU A 86 -15.30 -13.58 1.93
C LEU A 86 -15.20 -13.64 3.46
N ILE A 87 -15.50 -14.79 4.09
CA ILE A 87 -15.41 -14.96 5.53
C ILE A 87 -13.96 -14.86 6.01
N VAL A 88 -13.02 -15.54 5.34
CA VAL A 88 -11.59 -15.51 5.73
C VAL A 88 -11.03 -14.10 5.61
N SER A 89 -11.34 -13.40 4.52
CA SER A 89 -10.96 -12.02 4.27
C SER A 89 -11.50 -11.10 5.39
N SER A 90 -12.80 -11.04 5.58
CA SER A 90 -13.43 -10.16 6.58
C SER A 90 -12.99 -10.48 8.02
N LEU A 91 -12.89 -11.76 8.38
CA LEU A 91 -12.44 -12.17 9.72
C LEU A 91 -11.00 -11.72 9.98
N LEU A 92 -10.13 -11.79 8.98
CA LEU A 92 -8.74 -11.35 9.12
C LEU A 92 -8.65 -9.84 9.32
N VAL A 93 -9.44 -9.06 8.59
CA VAL A 93 -9.55 -7.60 8.79
C VAL A 93 -10.06 -7.30 10.21
N ASP A 94 -11.11 -7.96 10.64
CA ASP A 94 -11.69 -7.79 11.98
C ASP A 94 -10.68 -8.09 13.09
N ILE A 95 -9.94 -9.20 12.98
CA ILE A 95 -8.89 -9.57 13.95
C ILE A 95 -7.78 -8.50 14.00
N LEU A 96 -7.32 -8.03 12.85
CA LEU A 96 -6.25 -7.02 12.78
C LEU A 96 -6.71 -5.67 13.35
N LEU A 97 -7.94 -5.26 13.05
CA LEU A 97 -8.52 -4.05 13.61
C LEU A 97 -8.77 -4.16 15.12
N LEU A 98 -9.28 -5.30 15.58
CA LEU A 98 -9.47 -5.53 17.01
C LEU A 98 -8.12 -5.51 17.75
N HIS A 99 -7.10 -6.17 17.19
CA HIS A 99 -5.74 -6.11 17.71
C HIS A 99 -5.22 -4.67 17.78
N PHE A 100 -5.39 -3.89 16.72
CA PHE A 100 -5.04 -2.48 16.69
C PHE A 100 -5.77 -1.70 17.79
N LEU A 101 -7.10 -1.82 17.87
CA LEU A 101 -7.92 -1.09 18.83
C LEU A 101 -7.52 -1.39 20.27
N VAL A 102 -7.40 -2.68 20.63
CA VAL A 102 -6.98 -3.10 21.98
C VAL A 102 -5.60 -2.55 22.31
N LYS A 103 -4.65 -2.70 21.40
CA LYS A 103 -3.28 -2.26 21.62
C LYS A 103 -3.18 -0.73 21.71
N TYR A 104 -3.91 -0.01 20.86
CA TYR A 104 -3.95 1.46 20.91
C TYR A 104 -4.62 1.99 22.17
N LEU A 105 -5.77 1.44 22.57
CA LEU A 105 -6.49 1.89 23.76
C LEU A 105 -5.73 1.65 25.06
N ILE A 106 -4.93 0.57 25.13
CA ILE A 106 -4.20 0.23 26.37
C ILE A 106 -2.81 0.89 26.40
N TRP A 107 -2.12 0.96 25.26
CA TRP A 107 -0.71 1.38 25.19
C TRP A 107 -0.44 2.50 24.19
N GLY A 108 -1.47 3.06 23.58
CA GLY A 108 -1.31 4.17 22.63
C GLY A 108 -0.73 5.41 23.32
N ASN A 109 0.24 6.04 22.70
CA ASN A 109 0.94 7.21 23.19
C ASN A 109 1.19 8.25 22.10
N SER A 110 0.38 8.26 21.05
CA SER A 110 0.50 9.20 19.93
C SER A 110 -0.86 9.48 19.31
N TRP A 111 -1.01 10.65 18.73
CA TRP A 111 -2.16 11.04 17.91
C TRP A 111 -2.03 10.60 16.45
N GLN A 112 -0.95 9.93 16.08
CA GLN A 112 -0.73 9.50 14.68
C GLN A 112 -1.84 8.59 14.17
N GLU A 113 -2.24 7.60 14.93
CA GLU A 113 -3.23 6.60 14.54
C GLU A 113 -4.63 7.22 14.32
N PRO A 114 -5.18 8.03 15.23
CA PRO A 114 -6.43 8.76 15.00
C PRO A 114 -6.36 9.71 13.80
N PHE A 115 -5.27 10.45 13.65
CA PHE A 115 -5.10 11.36 12.51
C PHE A 115 -5.05 10.60 11.20
N PHE A 116 -4.39 9.44 11.18
CA PHE A 116 -4.40 8.57 10.01
C PHE A 116 -5.83 8.19 9.62
N ILE A 117 -6.58 7.58 10.55
CA ILE A 117 -7.93 7.09 10.28
C ILE A 117 -8.82 8.22 9.77
N VAL A 118 -8.83 9.34 10.46
CA VAL A 118 -9.68 10.49 10.08
C VAL A 118 -9.27 11.03 8.71
N SER A 119 -7.99 11.29 8.46
CA SER A 119 -7.54 11.90 7.21
C SER A 119 -7.69 10.96 6.02
N PHE A 120 -7.38 9.68 6.18
CA PHE A 120 -7.50 8.66 5.13
C PHE A 120 -8.95 8.49 4.69
N PHE A 121 -9.88 8.28 5.62
CA PHE A 121 -11.28 8.08 5.27
C PHE A 121 -11.99 9.36 4.85
N ALA A 122 -11.64 10.52 5.42
CA ALA A 122 -12.18 11.79 4.97
C ALA A 122 -11.77 12.10 3.52
N PHE A 123 -10.50 11.89 3.20
CA PHE A 123 -10.00 12.06 1.83
C PHE A 123 -10.66 11.06 0.87
N ARG A 124 -10.74 9.77 1.25
CA ARG A 124 -11.45 8.75 0.49
C ARG A 124 -12.90 9.18 0.21
N TYR A 125 -13.62 9.59 1.22
CA TYR A 125 -15.00 10.06 1.08
C TYR A 125 -15.11 11.25 0.12
N CYS A 126 -14.25 12.25 0.24
CA CYS A 126 -14.23 13.40 -0.66
C CYS A 126 -14.04 12.99 -2.13
N ILE A 127 -13.09 12.08 -2.40
CA ILE A 127 -12.86 11.60 -3.77
C ILE A 127 -14.06 10.82 -4.29
N GLN A 128 -14.68 9.99 -3.47
CA GLN A 128 -15.86 9.20 -3.84
C GLN A 128 -17.08 10.08 -4.18
N GLN A 129 -17.18 11.27 -3.60
CA GLN A 129 -18.24 12.24 -4.01
C GLN A 129 -17.97 12.89 -5.36
N LEU A 130 -16.71 12.93 -5.80
CA LEU A 130 -16.29 13.59 -7.04
C LEU A 130 -16.13 12.62 -8.21
N PHE A 131 -15.98 11.32 -7.93
CA PHE A 131 -15.61 10.34 -8.93
C PHE A 131 -16.30 9.00 -8.70
N HIS A 132 -17.18 8.63 -9.63
CA HIS A 132 -17.91 7.36 -9.61
C HIS A 132 -17.46 6.46 -10.75
N LEU A 133 -17.17 5.21 -10.43
CA LEU A 133 -16.89 4.17 -11.41
C LEU A 133 -18.09 3.20 -11.51
N LYS A 134 -18.27 2.64 -12.69
CA LYS A 134 -19.19 1.52 -12.89
C LYS A 134 -18.56 0.27 -12.25
N TYR A 135 -19.41 -0.65 -11.77
CA TYR A 135 -18.95 -1.98 -11.32
C TYR A 135 -18.12 -2.67 -12.41
N PRO A 136 -16.98 -3.29 -12.05
CA PRO A 136 -16.27 -4.18 -12.95
C PRO A 136 -17.20 -5.31 -13.42
N GLU A 137 -17.02 -5.76 -14.64
CA GLU A 137 -17.76 -6.92 -15.15
C GLU A 137 -17.42 -8.17 -14.33
N GLY A 138 -18.43 -8.94 -13.95
CA GLY A 138 -18.25 -10.08 -13.04
C GLY A 138 -18.17 -9.74 -11.55
N PHE A 139 -18.60 -8.53 -11.14
CA PHE A 139 -18.67 -8.10 -9.75
C PHE A 139 -19.44 -9.09 -8.87
N ILE A 140 -18.86 -9.44 -7.71
CA ILE A 140 -19.42 -10.35 -6.71
C ILE A 140 -19.23 -9.72 -5.34
N TRP A 141 -20.34 -9.43 -4.66
CA TRP A 141 -20.32 -8.92 -3.29
C TRP A 141 -21.63 -9.26 -2.60
N ASP A 142 -21.68 -10.45 -2.03
CA ASP A 142 -22.85 -10.99 -1.33
C ASP A 142 -22.53 -11.28 0.15
N TYR A 143 -23.55 -11.31 0.98
CA TYR A 143 -23.40 -11.63 2.39
C TYR A 143 -23.09 -13.12 2.58
N PRO A 144 -21.92 -13.49 3.11
CA PRO A 144 -21.50 -14.89 3.18
C PRO A 144 -22.09 -15.66 4.36
N GLY A 145 -23.09 -15.12 5.04
CA GLY A 145 -23.70 -15.75 6.23
C GLY A 145 -22.92 -15.57 7.53
N PHE A 146 -21.82 -14.81 7.52
CA PHE A 146 -21.01 -14.50 8.70
C PHE A 146 -20.85 -12.97 8.84
N PRO A 147 -21.20 -12.39 10.01
CA PRO A 147 -21.11 -10.96 10.20
C PRO A 147 -19.65 -10.49 10.36
N SER A 148 -19.33 -9.35 9.78
CA SER A 148 -18.09 -8.58 10.06
C SER A 148 -18.47 -7.25 10.69
N PHE A 149 -17.66 -6.77 11.62
CA PHE A 149 -17.87 -5.46 12.22
C PHE A 149 -17.21 -4.34 11.40
N ALA A 150 -16.21 -4.67 10.59
CA ALA A 150 -15.46 -3.71 9.78
C ALA A 150 -15.97 -3.62 8.35
N ILE A 151 -16.53 -4.70 7.81
CA ILE A 151 -16.87 -4.86 6.40
C ILE A 151 -18.38 -4.94 6.22
N PRO A 152 -19.00 -3.90 5.63
CA PRO A 152 -20.40 -3.97 5.26
C PRO A 152 -20.58 -4.74 3.95
N TYR A 153 -21.57 -5.66 3.90
CA TYR A 153 -21.94 -6.42 2.72
C TYR A 153 -23.18 -5.81 2.03
N PHE A 154 -23.07 -4.56 1.63
CA PHE A 154 -24.09 -3.94 0.80
C PHE A 154 -23.45 -3.29 -0.43
N GLU A 155 -24.17 -3.25 -1.51
CA GLU A 155 -23.72 -2.61 -2.74
C GLU A 155 -23.54 -1.12 -2.54
N SER A 156 -22.39 -0.60 -2.92
CA SER A 156 -22.09 0.82 -2.91
C SER A 156 -21.17 1.18 -4.08
N SER A 157 -21.32 2.38 -4.62
CA SER A 157 -20.48 2.86 -5.74
C SER A 157 -19.16 3.47 -5.29
N ASP A 158 -18.63 3.03 -4.16
CA ASP A 158 -17.47 3.61 -3.47
C ASP A 158 -16.13 2.96 -3.86
N PHE A 159 -15.86 2.82 -5.16
CA PHE A 159 -14.70 2.07 -5.65
C PHE A 159 -13.37 2.73 -5.37
N PHE A 160 -13.20 4.00 -5.73
CA PHE A 160 -11.89 4.63 -5.66
C PHE A 160 -11.67 5.31 -4.31
N PHE A 161 -10.66 4.96 -3.63
CA PHE A 161 -9.70 3.85 -3.64
C PHE A 161 -10.11 2.80 -2.59
N SER A 162 -9.55 1.56 -2.68
CA SER A 162 -9.95 0.47 -1.78
C SER A 162 -9.70 0.78 -0.30
N GLY A 163 -10.79 0.84 0.47
CA GLY A 163 -10.75 0.96 1.93
C GLY A 163 -10.23 -0.31 2.62
N HIS A 164 -10.59 -1.50 2.09
CA HIS A 164 -10.18 -2.80 2.62
C HIS A 164 -8.66 -2.96 2.59
N VAL A 165 -8.05 -2.80 1.42
CA VAL A 165 -6.59 -2.86 1.26
C VAL A 165 -5.89 -1.74 2.03
N GLY A 166 -6.51 -0.55 2.09
CA GLY A 166 -5.97 0.58 2.85
C GLY A 166 -5.90 0.32 4.35
N ILE A 167 -6.96 -0.23 4.96
CA ILE A 167 -7.00 -0.46 6.40
C ILE A 167 -6.07 -1.61 6.85
N VAL A 168 -5.96 -2.68 6.07
CA VAL A 168 -4.99 -3.74 6.40
C VAL A 168 -3.54 -3.26 6.20
N SER A 169 -3.29 -2.37 5.23
CA SER A 169 -2.00 -1.69 5.06
C SER A 169 -1.66 -0.80 6.26
N PHE A 170 -2.64 -0.07 6.79
CA PHE A 170 -2.49 0.66 8.06
C PHE A 170 -2.14 -0.28 9.21
N CYS A 171 -2.83 -1.41 9.35
CA CYS A 171 -2.51 -2.40 10.40
C CYS A 171 -1.06 -2.92 10.26
N ALA A 172 -0.57 -3.13 9.04
CA ALA A 172 0.81 -3.52 8.80
C ALA A 172 1.81 -2.44 9.27
N LEU A 173 1.57 -1.18 8.92
CA LEU A 173 2.40 -0.03 9.34
C LEU A 173 2.38 0.17 10.86
N PHE A 174 1.22 0.06 11.49
CA PHE A 174 1.06 0.14 12.95
C PHE A 174 1.82 -0.99 13.66
N ASN A 175 1.66 -2.24 13.21
CA ASN A 175 2.32 -3.39 13.80
C ASN A 175 3.84 -3.34 13.60
N TYR A 176 4.31 -2.82 12.49
CA TYR A 176 5.73 -2.55 12.25
C TYR A 176 6.27 -1.49 13.21
N LYS A 177 5.59 -0.33 13.34
CA LYS A 177 5.93 0.74 14.28
C LYS A 177 6.04 0.22 15.72
N THR A 178 5.09 -0.61 16.12
CA THR A 178 5.03 -1.17 17.49
C THR A 178 5.87 -2.44 17.68
N LYS A 179 6.73 -2.79 16.71
CA LYS A 179 7.69 -3.91 16.71
C LYS A 179 7.07 -5.28 16.99
N SER A 180 5.81 -5.47 16.64
CA SER A 180 5.10 -6.74 16.75
C SER A 180 5.38 -7.60 15.51
N LYS A 181 6.48 -8.35 15.49
CA LYS A 181 6.94 -9.09 14.30
C LYS A 181 5.88 -10.03 13.73
N LEU A 182 5.26 -10.86 14.58
CA LEU A 182 4.22 -11.79 14.13
C LEU A 182 3.04 -11.05 13.50
N MET A 183 2.51 -10.02 14.18
CA MET A 183 1.37 -9.26 13.68
C MET A 183 1.71 -8.45 12.43
N THR A 184 2.97 -8.00 12.29
CA THR A 184 3.42 -7.36 11.05
C THR A 184 3.37 -8.34 9.87
N VAL A 185 3.90 -9.56 10.05
CA VAL A 185 3.86 -10.59 9.01
C VAL A 185 2.42 -10.94 8.65
N LEU A 186 1.56 -11.18 9.66
CA LEU A 186 0.13 -11.46 9.44
C LEU A 186 -0.57 -10.32 8.70
N SER A 187 -0.28 -9.07 9.05
CA SER A 187 -0.86 -7.91 8.37
C SER A 187 -0.39 -7.79 6.91
N VAL A 188 0.88 -8.08 6.63
CA VAL A 188 1.39 -8.09 5.24
C VAL A 188 0.74 -9.19 4.41
N LEU A 189 0.56 -10.39 5.00
CA LEU A 189 -0.18 -11.48 4.35
C LEU A 189 -1.64 -11.12 4.13
N ALA A 190 -2.25 -10.38 5.09
CA ALA A 190 -3.60 -9.87 4.94
C ALA A 190 -3.72 -8.86 3.78
N VAL A 191 -2.75 -7.96 3.61
CA VAL A 191 -2.72 -7.04 2.45
C VAL A 191 -2.74 -7.84 1.14
N ALA A 192 -1.92 -8.89 1.05
CA ALA A 192 -1.87 -9.73 -0.15
C ALA A 192 -3.19 -10.50 -0.37
N LEU A 193 -3.79 -11.03 0.70
CA LEU A 193 -5.07 -11.74 0.62
C LEU A 193 -6.21 -10.81 0.24
N GLU A 194 -6.31 -9.61 0.86
CA GLU A 194 -7.32 -8.61 0.51
C GLU A 194 -7.18 -8.13 -0.93
N PHE A 195 -5.94 -7.88 -1.35
CA PHE A 195 -5.67 -7.52 -2.75
C PHE A 195 -6.17 -8.61 -3.70
N PHE A 196 -5.85 -9.88 -3.41
CA PHE A 196 -6.29 -11.03 -4.19
C PHE A 196 -7.82 -11.17 -4.16
N ALA A 197 -8.44 -11.17 -2.99
CA ALA A 197 -9.89 -11.34 -2.83
C ALA A 197 -10.66 -10.25 -3.58
N MET A 198 -10.31 -8.97 -3.37
CA MET A 198 -10.97 -7.84 -4.04
C MET A 198 -10.80 -7.87 -5.56
N MET A 199 -9.66 -8.37 -6.04
CA MET A 199 -9.38 -8.53 -7.46
C MET A 199 -10.22 -9.66 -8.08
N VAL A 200 -10.23 -10.85 -7.49
CA VAL A 200 -10.94 -12.01 -8.07
C VAL A 200 -12.45 -11.91 -7.93
N LEU A 201 -12.94 -11.23 -6.90
CA LEU A 201 -14.36 -10.93 -6.70
C LEU A 201 -14.83 -9.69 -7.46
N ARG A 202 -13.94 -9.02 -8.18
CA ARG A 202 -14.25 -7.83 -9.00
C ARG A 202 -14.87 -6.67 -8.21
N THR A 203 -14.56 -6.58 -6.91
CA THR A 203 -15.08 -5.49 -6.07
C THR A 203 -14.35 -4.19 -6.26
N HIS A 204 -13.15 -4.24 -6.86
CA HIS A 204 -12.32 -3.08 -7.17
C HIS A 204 -11.59 -3.27 -8.50
N TYR A 205 -11.24 -2.17 -9.16
CA TYR A 205 -10.24 -2.15 -10.21
C TYR A 205 -8.83 -2.24 -9.60
N THR A 206 -7.87 -2.73 -10.37
CA THR A 206 -6.46 -2.84 -9.90
C THR A 206 -5.92 -1.51 -9.40
N ILE A 207 -6.25 -0.39 -10.05
CA ILE A 207 -5.81 0.94 -9.63
C ILE A 207 -6.32 1.31 -8.24
N ASP A 208 -7.54 0.90 -7.88
CA ASP A 208 -8.12 1.19 -6.57
C ASP A 208 -7.38 0.46 -5.46
N LEU A 209 -6.97 -0.78 -5.71
CA LEU A 209 -6.20 -1.62 -4.79
C LEU A 209 -4.80 -1.04 -4.56
N VAL A 210 -4.11 -0.68 -5.64
CA VAL A 210 -2.78 -0.05 -5.59
C VAL A 210 -2.85 1.30 -4.87
N CYS A 211 -3.83 2.13 -5.21
CA CYS A 211 -4.05 3.42 -4.55
C CYS A 211 -4.37 3.25 -3.06
N GLY A 212 -5.11 2.20 -2.67
CA GLY A 212 -5.35 1.88 -1.26
C GLY A 212 -4.06 1.73 -0.46
N ILE A 213 -3.07 0.99 -0.98
CA ILE A 213 -1.74 0.82 -0.36
C ILE A 213 -0.98 2.15 -0.34
N LEU A 214 -0.92 2.85 -1.48
CA LEU A 214 -0.15 4.08 -1.63
C LEU A 214 -0.68 5.19 -0.72
N PHE A 215 -2.01 5.39 -0.68
CA PHE A 215 -2.62 6.39 0.20
C PHE A 215 -2.52 6.00 1.67
N ALA A 216 -2.61 4.71 2.02
CA ALA A 216 -2.36 4.29 3.40
C ALA A 216 -0.94 4.65 3.84
N HIS A 217 0.08 4.39 3.01
CA HIS A 217 1.45 4.78 3.31
C HIS A 217 1.64 6.32 3.36
N TYR A 218 1.07 7.05 2.41
CA TYR A 218 1.15 8.51 2.38
C TYR A 218 0.53 9.16 3.62
N PHE A 219 -0.71 8.77 3.96
CA PHE A 219 -1.40 9.31 5.13
C PHE A 219 -0.75 8.87 6.45
N TRP A 220 -0.08 7.70 6.47
CA TRP A 220 0.73 7.30 7.62
C TRP A 220 1.89 8.26 7.87
N ILE A 221 2.61 8.68 6.84
CA ILE A 221 3.69 9.66 6.95
C ILE A 221 3.14 11.02 7.37
N LEU A 222 2.09 11.48 6.69
CA LEU A 222 1.48 12.79 6.96
C LEU A 222 0.94 12.88 8.40
N SER A 223 0.21 11.87 8.85
CA SER A 223 -0.29 11.81 10.23
C SER A 223 0.83 11.78 11.26
N GLY A 224 1.95 11.10 10.96
CA GLY A 224 3.14 11.11 11.82
C GLY A 224 3.78 12.49 11.96
N GLN A 225 3.82 13.28 10.88
CA GLN A 225 4.32 14.66 10.92
C GLN A 225 3.39 15.58 11.74
N VAL A 226 2.08 15.46 11.55
CA VAL A 226 1.09 16.23 12.29
C VAL A 226 1.07 15.84 13.77
N SER A 227 1.11 14.55 14.08
CA SER A 227 1.08 14.06 15.44
C SER A 227 2.29 14.49 16.25
N ALA A 228 3.48 14.50 15.66
CA ALA A 228 4.70 14.96 16.35
C ALA A 228 4.55 16.37 16.94
N TYR A 229 3.85 17.27 16.23
CA TYR A 229 3.57 18.61 16.74
C TYR A 229 2.53 18.61 17.87
N VAL A 230 1.48 17.80 17.76
CA VAL A 230 0.40 17.70 18.74
C VAL A 230 0.88 16.97 20.00
N ASP A 231 1.58 15.85 19.84
CA ASP A 231 2.13 15.04 20.94
C ASP A 231 3.07 15.89 21.82
N ALA A 232 3.94 16.69 21.19
CA ALA A 232 4.82 17.62 21.92
C ALA A 232 4.07 18.69 22.73
N LYS A 233 2.85 19.08 22.31
CA LYS A 233 2.02 20.06 23.06
C LYS A 233 1.13 19.44 24.13
N THR A 234 0.70 18.19 23.92
CA THR A 234 -0.22 17.48 24.83
C THR A 234 0.50 16.66 25.89
N GLY A 235 1.83 16.53 25.78
CA GLY A 235 2.64 15.78 26.75
C GLY A 235 2.57 14.26 26.57
N TYR A 236 2.25 13.82 25.38
CA TYR A 236 2.33 12.41 24.98
C TYR A 236 3.77 12.00 24.74
#